data_1b8253bbe9c96b844d8b3f0f3fa7b406
#
_entry.id   1b8253bbe9c96b844d8b3f0f3fa7b406
#
_cell.length_a   1.000
_cell.length_b   1.000
_cell.length_c   1.000
_cell.angle_alpha   90.00
_cell.angle_beta   90.00
_cell.angle_gamma   90.00
#
_symmetry.space_group_name_H-M   'P 1'
#
loop_
_entity.id
_entity.type
_entity.pdbx_description
1 polymer ?
#
loop_
_entity_poly.entity_id
_entity_poly.type
_entity_poly.pdbx_seq_one_letter_code
_entity_poly.pdbx_strand_id
1 'polypeptide(L)'
;MEQQLPQLVTVLNMMMLAAILVAVGRARGRFGIHAPVMTGPPEFERVLRVHGNTLENTVLFLPCLWLCVPYWGALWPGILGLVWIVGRTWYAQAYASGGNRGPGFTISITANAILLLGALVGVLRAMWILASAS
;
A
#
# COMPACT_ATOMS: atom_id res chain seq x y z
N MET A 1 -18.83 -4.26 13.00
CA MET A 1 -18.25 -3.16 12.24
C MET A 1 -16.71 -3.19 12.26
N GLU A 2 -16.08 -3.28 13.44
CA GLU A 2 -14.61 -3.26 13.55
C GLU A 2 -13.92 -4.40 12.79
N GLN A 3 -14.46 -5.61 12.86
CA GLN A 3 -13.90 -6.80 12.18
C GLN A 3 -13.87 -6.68 10.65
N GLN A 4 -14.65 -5.80 10.06
CA GLN A 4 -14.75 -5.59 8.62
C GLN A 4 -13.80 -4.48 8.12
N LEU A 5 -13.15 -3.74 9.04
CA LEU A 5 -12.29 -2.62 8.67
C LEU A 5 -11.07 -3.06 7.84
N PRO A 6 -10.32 -4.13 8.18
CA PRO A 6 -9.24 -4.62 7.32
C PRO A 6 -9.72 -5.10 5.95
N GLN A 7 -10.93 -5.67 5.88
CA GLN A 7 -11.55 -6.07 4.61
C GLN A 7 -11.85 -4.85 3.73
N LEU A 8 -12.45 -3.80 4.31
CA LEU A 8 -12.70 -2.54 3.61
C LEU A 8 -11.38 -1.93 3.10
N VAL A 9 -10.35 -1.88 3.94
CA VAL A 9 -9.02 -1.39 3.55
C VAL A 9 -8.46 -2.19 2.38
N THR A 10 -8.60 -3.52 2.40
CA THR A 10 -8.17 -4.37 1.30
C THR A 10 -8.89 -4.03 -0.01
N VAL A 11 -10.22 -3.85 0.04
CA VAL A 11 -11.01 -3.44 -1.13
C VAL A 11 -10.58 -2.05 -1.63
N LEU A 12 -10.43 -1.07 -0.74
CA LEU A 12 -9.95 0.28 -1.10
C LEU A 12 -8.57 0.24 -1.74
N ASN A 13 -7.67 -0.61 -1.25
CA ASN A 13 -6.35 -0.80 -1.84
C ASN A 13 -6.44 -1.37 -3.28
N MET A 14 -7.29 -2.37 -3.49
CA MET A 14 -7.51 -2.93 -4.83
C MET A 14 -8.12 -1.90 -5.79
N MET A 15 -9.09 -1.11 -5.32
CA MET A 15 -9.67 -0.03 -6.11
C MET A 15 -8.64 1.04 -6.47
N MET A 16 -7.78 1.42 -5.54
CA MET A 16 -6.67 2.36 -5.78
C MET A 16 -5.72 1.83 -6.84
N LEU A 17 -5.28 0.57 -6.74
CA LEU A 17 -4.42 -0.06 -7.75
C LEU A 17 -5.09 -0.12 -9.12
N ALA A 18 -6.37 -0.46 -9.18
CA ALA A 18 -7.14 -0.47 -10.42
C ALA A 18 -7.20 0.93 -11.04
N ALA A 19 -7.44 1.98 -10.24
CA ALA A 19 -7.44 3.36 -10.72
C ALA A 19 -6.06 3.78 -11.26
N ILE A 20 -4.97 3.40 -10.59
CA ILE A 20 -3.60 3.67 -11.05
C ILE A 20 -3.31 2.90 -12.36
N LEU A 21 -3.75 1.65 -12.48
CA LEU A 21 -3.62 0.88 -13.71
C LEU A 21 -4.35 1.53 -14.89
N VAL A 22 -5.57 2.04 -14.66
CA VAL A 22 -6.31 2.81 -15.67
C VAL A 22 -5.56 4.08 -16.05
N ALA A 23 -4.92 4.77 -15.08
CA ALA A 23 -4.10 5.96 -15.36
C ALA A 23 -2.89 5.61 -16.26
N VAL A 24 -2.26 4.46 -16.07
CA VAL A 24 -1.20 3.95 -16.96
C VAL A 24 -1.73 3.74 -18.38
N GLY A 25 -2.89 3.10 -18.53
CA GLY A 25 -3.51 2.90 -19.82
C GLY A 25 -3.83 4.22 -20.55
N ARG A 26 -4.37 5.20 -19.82
CA ARG A 26 -4.64 6.54 -20.36
C ARG A 26 -3.35 7.27 -20.75
N ALA A 27 -2.29 7.17 -19.94
CA ALA A 27 -1.00 7.76 -20.27
C ALA A 27 -0.40 7.14 -21.54
N ARG A 28 -0.48 5.82 -21.71
CA ARG A 28 -0.07 5.13 -22.94
C ARG A 28 -0.80 5.68 -24.16
N GLY A 29 -2.12 5.80 -24.10
CA GLY A 29 -2.92 6.36 -25.18
C GLY A 29 -2.57 7.82 -25.49
N ARG A 30 -2.41 8.65 -24.43
CA ARG A 30 -2.08 10.08 -24.57
C ARG A 30 -0.72 10.31 -25.24
N PHE A 31 0.29 9.51 -24.92
CA PHE A 31 1.64 9.68 -25.43
C PHE A 31 1.97 8.77 -26.61
N GLY A 32 1.03 7.94 -27.09
CA GLY A 32 1.23 7.02 -28.21
C GLY A 32 2.27 5.93 -27.92
N ILE A 33 2.44 5.53 -26.65
CA ILE A 33 3.46 4.56 -26.22
C ILE A 33 2.83 3.20 -26.00
N HIS A 34 3.15 2.25 -26.87
CA HIS A 34 2.63 0.88 -26.79
C HIS A 34 3.46 0.00 -25.83
N ALA A 35 2.80 -0.98 -25.21
CA ALA A 35 3.52 -2.01 -24.46
C ALA A 35 4.44 -2.83 -25.41
N PRO A 36 5.60 -3.31 -24.95
CA PRO A 36 6.12 -3.28 -23.57
C PRO A 36 7.00 -2.05 -23.22
N VAL A 37 7.01 -1.01 -24.05
CA VAL A 37 7.86 0.18 -23.84
C VAL A 37 7.55 0.83 -22.50
N MET A 38 8.61 1.11 -21.72
CA MET A 38 8.54 1.68 -20.37
C MET A 38 9.18 3.07 -20.27
N THR A 39 9.73 3.57 -21.37
CA THR A 39 10.40 4.88 -21.44
C THR A 39 9.61 5.85 -22.31
N GLY A 40 9.69 7.13 -22.00
CA GLY A 40 8.99 8.17 -22.74
C GLY A 40 9.13 9.54 -22.08
N PRO A 41 8.21 10.47 -22.36
CA PRO A 41 8.20 11.77 -21.68
C PRO A 41 8.16 11.61 -20.15
N PRO A 42 8.73 12.56 -19.39
CA PRO A 42 8.78 12.48 -17.92
C PRO A 42 7.42 12.27 -17.26
N GLU A 43 6.36 12.84 -17.82
CA GLU A 43 4.98 12.66 -17.33
C GLU A 43 4.52 11.19 -17.42
N PHE A 44 4.83 10.53 -18.52
CA PHE A 44 4.52 9.12 -18.71
C PHE A 44 5.30 8.24 -17.72
N GLU A 45 6.60 8.47 -17.59
CA GLU A 45 7.46 7.70 -16.69
C GLU A 45 7.05 7.88 -15.23
N ARG A 46 6.59 9.08 -14.81
CA ARG A 46 6.06 9.28 -13.45
C ARG A 46 4.84 8.41 -13.18
N VAL A 47 3.91 8.31 -14.11
CA VAL A 47 2.71 7.46 -13.93
C VAL A 47 3.11 5.99 -13.82
N LEU A 48 4.05 5.51 -14.62
CA LEU A 48 4.58 4.15 -14.51
C LEU A 48 5.27 3.91 -13.16
N ARG A 49 6.05 4.88 -12.68
CA ARG A 49 6.71 4.80 -11.37
C ARG A 49 5.71 4.74 -10.22
N VAL A 50 4.64 5.53 -10.28
CA VAL A 50 3.54 5.47 -9.31
C VAL A 50 2.94 4.07 -9.26
N HIS A 51 2.64 3.49 -10.43
CA HIS A 51 2.09 2.13 -10.52
C HIS A 51 3.03 1.09 -9.91
N GLY A 52 4.28 1.02 -10.39
CA GLY A 52 5.27 0.03 -9.92
C GLY A 52 5.51 0.15 -8.42
N ASN A 53 5.80 1.36 -7.93
CA ASN A 53 6.09 1.57 -6.52
C ASN A 53 4.88 1.29 -5.61
N THR A 54 3.66 1.60 -6.05
CA THR A 54 2.45 1.29 -5.27
C THR A 54 2.18 -0.20 -5.24
N LEU A 55 2.37 -0.91 -6.35
CA LEU A 55 2.24 -2.36 -6.40
C LEU A 55 3.24 -3.06 -5.48
N GLU A 56 4.52 -2.70 -5.55
CA GLU A 56 5.59 -3.23 -4.69
C GLU A 56 5.26 -3.04 -3.20
N ASN A 57 4.81 -1.84 -2.83
CA ASN A 57 4.44 -1.55 -1.44
C ASN A 57 3.15 -2.27 -1.01
N THR A 58 2.21 -2.51 -1.90
CA THR A 58 1.00 -3.30 -1.62
C THR A 58 1.35 -4.76 -1.27
N VAL A 59 2.34 -5.34 -1.94
CA VAL A 59 2.83 -6.70 -1.65
C VAL A 59 3.35 -6.82 -0.21
N LEU A 60 3.95 -5.77 0.33
CA LEU A 60 4.38 -5.72 1.74
C LEU A 60 3.22 -5.38 2.68
N PHE A 61 2.37 -4.45 2.29
CA PHE A 61 1.32 -3.91 3.13
C PHE A 61 0.22 -4.93 3.48
N LEU A 62 -0.34 -5.60 2.49
CA LEU A 62 -1.48 -6.50 2.72
C LEU A 62 -1.15 -7.68 3.64
N PRO A 63 -0.02 -8.39 3.48
CA PRO A 63 0.35 -9.43 4.43
C PRO A 63 0.53 -8.89 5.85
N CYS A 64 1.17 -7.73 6.02
CA CYS A 64 1.37 -7.12 7.34
C CYS A 64 0.04 -6.74 7.99
N LEU A 65 -0.90 -6.15 7.23
CA LEU A 65 -2.24 -5.84 7.70
C LEU A 65 -2.93 -7.09 8.28
N TRP A 66 -2.97 -8.17 7.49
CA TRP A 66 -3.68 -9.38 7.87
C TRP A 66 -2.98 -10.19 8.96
N LEU A 67 -1.66 -10.19 9.00
CA LEU A 67 -0.88 -10.82 10.08
C LEU A 67 -1.05 -10.11 11.43
N CYS A 68 -1.38 -8.82 11.44
CA CYS A 68 -1.65 -8.10 12.68
C CYS A 68 -3.01 -8.46 13.29
N VAL A 69 -4.03 -8.77 12.48
CA VAL A 69 -5.41 -8.97 12.93
C VAL A 69 -5.55 -10.04 14.03
N PRO A 70 -4.96 -11.24 13.93
CA PRO A 70 -5.08 -12.27 14.96
C PRO A 70 -4.50 -11.88 16.32
N TYR A 71 -3.53 -10.98 16.34
CA TYR A 71 -2.78 -10.61 17.56
C TYR A 71 -3.26 -9.32 18.22
N TRP A 72 -3.73 -8.36 17.41
CA TRP A 72 -4.06 -7.01 17.87
C TRP A 72 -5.52 -6.63 17.65
N GLY A 73 -6.35 -7.58 17.16
CA GLY A 73 -7.71 -7.30 16.73
C GLY A 73 -7.77 -6.56 15.40
N ALA A 74 -8.99 -6.33 14.91
CA ALA A 74 -9.19 -5.75 13.57
C ALA A 74 -9.13 -4.21 13.54
N LEU A 75 -9.42 -3.56 14.67
CA LEU A 75 -9.55 -2.10 14.73
C LEU A 75 -8.24 -1.38 14.40
N TRP A 76 -7.18 -1.67 15.16
CA TRP A 76 -5.91 -0.96 15.00
C TRP A 76 -5.22 -1.21 13.67
N PRO A 77 -5.09 -2.48 13.18
CA PRO A 77 -4.57 -2.71 11.84
C PRO A 77 -5.41 -2.03 10.76
N GLY A 78 -6.74 -2.03 10.92
CA GLY A 78 -7.64 -1.35 10.00
C GLY A 78 -7.44 0.16 9.95
N ILE A 79 -7.29 0.83 11.11
CA ILE A 79 -6.99 2.27 11.17
C ILE A 79 -5.65 2.58 10.49
N LEU A 80 -4.60 1.82 10.81
CA LEU A 80 -3.29 1.97 10.16
C LEU A 80 -3.37 1.74 8.64
N GLY A 81 -4.21 0.79 8.23
CA GLY A 81 -4.50 0.55 6.83
C GLY A 81 -5.16 1.74 6.14
N LEU A 82 -6.11 2.42 6.78
CA LEU A 82 -6.69 3.66 6.24
C LEU A 82 -5.64 4.77 6.13
N VAL A 83 -4.78 4.94 7.13
CA VAL A 83 -3.66 5.89 7.10
C VAL A 83 -2.74 5.58 5.91
N TRP A 84 -2.44 4.29 5.66
CA TRP A 84 -1.66 3.85 4.51
C TRP A 84 -2.33 4.24 3.18
N ILE A 85 -3.65 3.98 3.03
CA ILE A 85 -4.42 4.34 1.83
C ILE A 85 -4.35 5.86 1.56
N VAL A 86 -4.56 6.68 2.60
CA VAL A 86 -4.49 8.14 2.49
C VAL A 86 -3.08 8.58 2.05
N GLY A 87 -2.04 8.08 2.71
CA GLY A 87 -0.66 8.40 2.36
C GLY A 87 -0.30 7.97 0.94
N ARG A 88 -0.75 6.79 0.51
CA ARG A 88 -0.51 6.27 -0.83
C ARG A 88 -1.24 7.03 -1.92
N THR A 89 -2.48 7.40 -1.69
CA THR A 89 -3.25 8.22 -2.61
C THR A 89 -2.60 9.59 -2.78
N TRP A 90 -2.19 10.22 -1.69
CA TRP A 90 -1.44 11.48 -1.74
C TRP A 90 -0.12 11.34 -2.52
N TYR A 91 0.68 10.32 -2.20
CA TYR A 91 1.91 10.02 -2.93
C TYR A 91 1.66 9.88 -4.44
N ALA A 92 0.65 9.10 -4.82
CA ALA A 92 0.34 8.84 -6.22
C ALA A 92 -0.05 10.12 -6.98
N GLN A 93 -0.92 10.95 -6.40
CA GLN A 93 -1.35 12.20 -6.99
C GLN A 93 -0.20 13.22 -7.11
N ALA A 94 0.54 13.41 -6.02
CA ALA A 94 1.65 14.35 -5.98
C ALA A 94 2.75 13.96 -6.97
N TYR A 95 3.11 12.67 -7.03
CA TYR A 95 4.17 12.21 -7.92
C TYR A 95 3.75 12.27 -9.39
N ALA A 96 2.54 11.85 -9.73
CA ALA A 96 2.04 11.90 -11.10
C ALA A 96 1.99 13.34 -11.65
N SER A 97 1.63 14.31 -10.81
CA SER A 97 1.59 15.73 -11.17
C SER A 97 2.97 16.45 -11.15
N GLY A 98 4.03 15.74 -10.73
CA GLY A 98 5.36 16.35 -10.59
C GLY A 98 5.54 17.18 -9.32
N GLY A 99 4.62 17.07 -8.35
CA GLY A 99 4.69 17.74 -7.06
C GLY A 99 5.52 16.98 -6.01
N ASN A 100 5.47 17.48 -4.77
CA ASN A 100 6.20 16.88 -3.65
C ASN A 100 5.55 15.59 -3.15
N ARG A 101 6.12 14.45 -3.51
CA ARG A 101 5.68 13.10 -3.10
C ARG A 101 6.08 12.70 -1.67
N GLY A 102 7.03 13.44 -1.05
CA GLY A 102 7.66 13.09 0.23
C GLY A 102 6.65 12.83 1.35
N PRO A 103 5.73 13.76 1.66
CA PRO A 103 4.78 13.57 2.75
C PRO A 103 3.92 12.32 2.60
N GLY A 104 3.32 12.09 1.44
CA GLY A 104 2.50 10.90 1.19
C GLY A 104 3.30 9.60 1.28
N PHE A 105 4.54 9.61 0.78
CA PHE A 105 5.46 8.49 0.93
C PHE A 105 5.75 8.20 2.41
N THR A 106 6.13 9.21 3.18
CA THR A 106 6.47 9.06 4.60
C THR A 106 5.29 8.52 5.41
N ILE A 107 4.08 9.05 5.21
CA ILE A 107 2.87 8.58 5.89
C ILE A 107 2.65 7.09 5.60
N SER A 108 2.68 6.69 4.33
CA SER A 108 2.40 5.31 3.94
C SER A 108 3.48 4.34 4.42
N ILE A 109 4.77 4.68 4.29
CA ILE A 109 5.85 3.79 4.73
C ILE A 109 5.87 3.64 6.25
N THR A 110 5.56 4.70 7.01
CA THR A 110 5.46 4.65 8.47
C THR A 110 4.32 3.75 8.92
N ALA A 111 3.14 3.88 8.33
CA ALA A 111 2.01 3.01 8.63
C ALA A 111 2.36 1.53 8.34
N ASN A 112 3.02 1.25 7.22
CA ASN A 112 3.46 -0.10 6.86
C ASN A 112 4.53 -0.64 7.82
N ALA A 113 5.49 0.19 8.24
CA ALA A 113 6.51 -0.20 9.20
C ALA A 113 5.90 -0.56 10.57
N ILE A 114 4.90 0.19 11.04
CA ILE A 114 4.18 -0.10 12.27
C ILE A 114 3.44 -1.45 12.16
N LEU A 115 2.76 -1.70 11.03
CA LEU A 115 2.10 -2.99 10.79
C LEU A 115 3.11 -4.15 10.74
N LEU A 116 4.24 -3.98 10.07
CA LEU A 116 5.30 -5.00 9.99
C LEU A 116 5.86 -5.34 11.39
N LEU A 117 6.17 -4.33 12.19
CA LEU A 117 6.64 -4.52 13.56
C LEU A 117 5.57 -5.16 14.44
N GLY A 118 4.32 -4.74 14.29
CA GLY A 118 3.18 -5.35 14.99
C GLY A 118 3.01 -6.82 14.65
N ALA A 119 3.11 -7.18 13.36
CA ALA A 119 3.05 -8.56 12.91
C ALA A 119 4.21 -9.39 13.50
N LEU A 120 5.43 -8.87 13.44
CA LEU A 120 6.62 -9.53 14.00
C LEU A 120 6.47 -9.79 15.50
N VAL A 121 6.12 -8.75 16.27
CA VAL A 121 5.93 -8.87 17.73
C VAL A 121 4.80 -9.86 18.06
N GLY A 122 3.70 -9.82 17.30
CA GLY A 122 2.58 -10.74 17.49
C GLY A 122 2.98 -12.20 17.29
N VAL A 123 3.69 -12.51 16.21
CA VAL A 123 4.20 -13.85 15.90
C VAL A 123 5.20 -14.33 16.95
N LEU A 124 6.20 -13.51 17.29
CA LEU A 124 7.20 -13.89 18.29
C LEU A 124 6.60 -14.15 19.65
N ARG A 125 5.63 -13.32 20.08
CA ARG A 125 4.91 -13.52 21.33
C ARG A 125 4.11 -14.85 21.33
N ALA A 126 3.44 -15.16 20.23
CA ALA A 126 2.70 -16.42 20.11
C ALA A 126 3.64 -17.63 20.17
N MET A 127 4.78 -17.58 19.48
CA MET A 127 5.81 -18.63 19.54
C MET A 127 6.35 -18.81 20.95
N TRP A 128 6.63 -17.73 21.66
CA TRP A 128 7.12 -17.79 23.04
C TRP A 128 6.12 -18.45 23.99
N ILE A 129 4.83 -18.08 23.89
CA ILE A 129 3.78 -18.68 24.71
C ILE A 129 3.67 -20.19 24.47
N LEU A 130 3.70 -20.62 23.21
CA LEU A 130 3.65 -22.04 22.86
C LEU A 130 4.87 -22.81 23.39
N ALA A 131 6.07 -22.23 23.28
CA ALA A 131 7.30 -22.87 23.77
C ALA A 131 7.36 -22.94 25.31
N SER A 132 6.74 -22.01 26.02
CA SER A 132 6.70 -22.01 27.49
C SER A 132 5.58 -22.91 28.08
N ALA A 133 4.65 -23.40 27.24
CA ALA A 133 3.58 -24.30 27.64
C ALA A 133 3.90 -25.80 27.39
N SER A 134 5.00 -26.07 26.66
CA SER A 134 5.52 -27.43 26.40
C SER A 134 6.55 -27.84 27.42
#